data_5b8d699d89cb16ce45b89c02f9e58c99
#
_entry.id   5b8d699d89cb16ce45b89c02f9e58c99
#
_cell.length_a   1.000
_cell.length_b   1.000
_cell.length_c   1.000
_cell.angle_alpha   90.00
_cell.angle_beta   90.00
_cell.angle_gamma   90.00
#
_symmetry.space_group_name_H-M   'P 1'
#
loop_
_entity.id
_entity.type
_entity.pdbx_description
1 polymer ?
#
loop_
_entity_poly.entity_id
_entity_poly.type
_entity_poly.pdbx_seq_one_letter_code
_entity_poly.pdbx_strand_id
1 'polypeptide(L)'
;NDEEKTQAIKKNILKIKKGIPGMTQEKIEILKDFINFTCAKLKIQEPVTVVIRNDRDEYISTTASYLPNENENHIRAGGRALVDICRSIGHELTHNRQRELGMFKPGENVQNIGGKIEDEANSIAGILIKDFTHNYGYDNIYES
;
A
#
# COMPACT_ATOMS: atom_id res chain seq x y z
N ASN A 1 2.25 -15.94 -13.31
CA ASN A 1 3.68 -16.16 -13.24
C ASN A 1 4.02 -16.93 -11.98
N ASP A 2 5.00 -17.81 -12.06
CA ASP A 2 5.35 -18.72 -10.97
C ASP A 2 5.92 -18.00 -9.73
N GLU A 3 6.36 -16.77 -9.88
CA GLU A 3 7.01 -16.02 -8.82
C GLU A 3 6.06 -15.14 -8.02
N GLU A 4 4.79 -15.09 -8.37
CA GLU A 4 3.84 -14.24 -7.67
C GLU A 4 2.43 -14.81 -7.71
N LYS A 5 1.64 -14.40 -6.72
CA LYS A 5 0.19 -14.62 -6.71
C LYS A 5 -0.50 -13.31 -7.02
N THR A 6 -1.50 -13.35 -7.88
CA THR A 6 -2.30 -12.18 -8.22
C THR A 6 -3.70 -12.36 -7.64
N GLN A 7 -4.14 -11.36 -6.89
CA GLN A 7 -5.46 -11.35 -6.25
C GLN A 7 -6.30 -10.23 -6.87
N ALA A 8 -7.45 -10.58 -7.40
CA ALA A 8 -8.40 -9.59 -7.90
C ALA A 8 -9.26 -9.13 -6.71
N ILE A 9 -9.33 -7.82 -6.48
CA ILE A 9 -10.09 -7.24 -5.38
C ILE A 9 -10.97 -6.14 -5.96
N LYS A 10 -12.20 -6.51 -6.35
CA LYS A 10 -13.06 -5.60 -7.09
C LYS A 10 -12.31 -5.14 -8.34
N LYS A 11 -12.05 -3.83 -8.48
CA LYS A 11 -11.26 -3.29 -9.60
C LYS A 11 -9.76 -3.22 -9.30
N ASN A 12 -9.35 -3.51 -8.06
CA ASN A 12 -7.96 -3.39 -7.63
C ASN A 12 -7.24 -4.72 -7.72
N ILE A 13 -5.91 -4.67 -7.77
CA ILE A 13 -5.08 -5.87 -7.90
C ILE A 13 -4.04 -5.89 -6.78
N LEU A 14 -3.92 -7.02 -6.11
CA LEU A 14 -2.87 -7.28 -5.14
C LEU A 14 -1.99 -8.40 -5.68
N LYS A 15 -0.71 -8.11 -5.88
CA LYS A 15 0.30 -9.09 -6.31
C LYS A 15 1.22 -9.39 -5.14
N ILE A 16 1.38 -10.67 -4.82
CA ILE A 16 2.25 -11.10 -3.72
C ILE A 16 3.40 -11.89 -4.34
N LYS A 17 4.61 -11.36 -4.23
CA LYS A 17 5.80 -12.04 -4.74
C LYS A 17 6.09 -13.28 -3.89
N LYS A 18 6.66 -14.29 -4.54
CA LYS A 18 7.00 -15.56 -3.88
C LYS A 18 8.12 -15.37 -2.86
N GLY A 19 8.10 -16.19 -1.80
CA GLY A 19 9.20 -16.25 -0.86
C GLY A 19 9.17 -15.24 0.25
N ILE A 20 8.02 -14.62 0.53
CA ILE A 20 7.89 -13.70 1.66
C ILE A 20 7.63 -14.53 2.94
N PRO A 21 8.60 -14.55 3.88
CA PRO A 21 8.41 -15.32 5.11
C PRO A 21 7.20 -14.85 5.91
N GLY A 22 6.42 -15.78 6.42
CA GLY A 22 5.30 -15.46 7.30
C GLY A 22 4.09 -14.84 6.62
N MET A 23 4.06 -14.79 5.29
CA MET A 23 2.92 -14.26 4.56
C MET A 23 1.85 -15.34 4.42
N THR A 24 1.00 -15.45 5.44
CA THR A 24 -0.07 -16.43 5.48
C THR A 24 -1.27 -15.99 4.66
N GLN A 25 -2.16 -16.93 4.37
CA GLN A 25 -3.41 -16.58 3.67
C GLN A 25 -4.25 -15.61 4.50
N GLU A 26 -4.23 -15.75 5.82
CA GLU A 26 -4.93 -14.82 6.72
C GLU A 26 -4.42 -13.38 6.53
N LYS A 27 -3.10 -13.22 6.49
CA LYS A 27 -2.50 -11.90 6.28
C LYS A 27 -2.84 -11.34 4.90
N ILE A 28 -2.85 -12.18 3.88
CA ILE A 28 -3.23 -11.78 2.53
C ILE A 28 -4.66 -11.25 2.52
N GLU A 29 -5.57 -11.93 3.19
CA GLU A 29 -6.97 -11.48 3.27
C GLU A 29 -7.08 -10.13 3.99
N ILE A 30 -6.31 -9.93 5.05
CA ILE A 30 -6.29 -8.64 5.75
C ILE A 30 -5.78 -7.54 4.84
N LEU A 31 -4.72 -7.81 4.07
CA LEU A 31 -4.20 -6.82 3.12
C LEU A 31 -5.21 -6.48 2.03
N LYS A 32 -5.95 -7.47 1.54
CA LYS A 32 -7.02 -7.23 0.55
C LYS A 32 -8.08 -6.32 1.13
N ASP A 33 -8.54 -6.62 2.34
CA ASP A 33 -9.56 -5.82 3.01
C ASP A 33 -9.06 -4.39 3.24
N PHE A 34 -7.81 -4.25 3.66
CA PHE A 34 -7.23 -2.92 3.91
C PHE A 34 -7.14 -2.09 2.64
N ILE A 35 -6.74 -2.70 1.52
CA ILE A 35 -6.65 -2.00 0.24
C ILE A 35 -8.04 -1.52 -0.19
N ASN A 36 -9.05 -2.39 -0.11
CA ASN A 36 -10.42 -2.01 -0.46
C ASN A 36 -10.96 -0.91 0.45
N PHE A 37 -10.73 -1.05 1.75
CA PHE A 37 -11.15 -0.05 2.73
C PHE A 37 -10.51 1.31 2.43
N THR A 38 -9.21 1.31 2.19
CA THR A 38 -8.45 2.53 1.94
C THR A 38 -8.92 3.21 0.65
N CYS A 39 -9.06 2.45 -0.42
CA CYS A 39 -9.52 3.00 -1.70
C CYS A 39 -10.92 3.62 -1.56
N ALA A 40 -11.80 2.99 -0.80
CA ALA A 40 -13.13 3.53 -0.56
C ALA A 40 -13.09 4.80 0.28
N LYS A 41 -12.31 4.79 1.36
CA LYS A 41 -12.17 5.96 2.25
C LYS A 41 -11.58 7.15 1.54
N LEU A 42 -10.57 6.93 0.72
CA LEU A 42 -9.89 8.00 -0.03
C LEU A 42 -10.62 8.37 -1.31
N LYS A 43 -11.66 7.64 -1.67
CA LYS A 43 -12.44 7.87 -2.89
C LYS A 43 -11.56 7.81 -4.14
N ILE A 44 -10.65 6.87 -4.16
CA ILE A 44 -9.78 6.65 -5.31
C ILE A 44 -10.64 6.11 -6.46
N GLN A 45 -10.54 6.77 -7.61
CA GLN A 45 -11.38 6.47 -8.76
C GLN A 45 -10.79 5.42 -9.69
N GLU A 46 -9.48 5.47 -9.90
CA GLU A 46 -8.81 4.55 -10.80
C GLU A 46 -8.44 3.25 -10.09
N PRO A 47 -8.39 2.13 -10.81
CA PRO A 47 -7.89 0.88 -10.23
C PRO A 47 -6.46 1.05 -9.74
N VAL A 48 -6.15 0.46 -8.59
CA VAL A 48 -4.79 0.47 -8.06
C VAL A 48 -4.21 -0.93 -8.08
N THR A 49 -2.89 -1.00 -8.27
CA THR A 49 -2.14 -2.25 -8.15
C THR A 49 -1.17 -2.09 -6.99
N VAL A 50 -1.19 -3.04 -6.07
CA VAL A 50 -0.26 -3.09 -4.94
C VAL A 50 0.58 -4.35 -5.09
N VAL A 51 1.90 -4.20 -5.08
CA VAL A 51 2.84 -5.31 -5.23
C VAL A 51 3.61 -5.47 -3.93
N ILE A 52 3.43 -6.63 -3.29
CA ILE A 52 4.12 -6.95 -2.03
C ILE A 52 5.36 -7.74 -2.35
N ARG A 53 6.52 -7.25 -1.90
CA ARG A 53 7.83 -7.83 -2.20
C ARG A 53 8.53 -8.25 -0.91
N ASN A 54 9.40 -9.25 -1.02
CA ASN A 54 10.16 -9.73 0.13
C ASN A 54 11.26 -8.73 0.50
N ASP A 55 12.14 -8.48 -0.44
CA ASP A 55 13.35 -7.70 -0.19
C ASP A 55 13.26 -6.32 -0.82
N ARG A 56 14.22 -5.49 -0.42
CA ARG A 56 14.52 -4.28 -1.14
C ARG A 56 14.97 -4.64 -2.55
N ASP A 57 14.24 -4.16 -3.52
CA ASP A 57 14.70 -4.21 -4.90
C ASP A 57 15.84 -3.20 -5.05
N GLU A 58 16.82 -3.50 -5.89
CA GLU A 58 17.91 -2.55 -6.14
C GLU A 58 17.42 -1.23 -6.73
N TYR A 59 16.22 -1.22 -7.32
CA TYR A 59 15.61 -0.02 -7.87
C TYR A 59 14.75 0.73 -6.85
N ILE A 60 14.52 0.14 -5.68
CA ILE A 60 13.65 0.71 -4.65
C ILE A 60 14.46 0.81 -3.36
N SER A 61 14.90 2.01 -3.05
CA SER A 61 15.72 2.26 -1.86
C SER A 61 14.89 2.44 -0.58
N THR A 62 13.58 2.56 -0.70
CA THR A 62 12.68 2.75 0.43
C THR A 62 11.85 1.50 0.68
N THR A 63 11.13 1.47 1.82
CA THR A 63 10.24 0.35 2.15
C THR A 63 8.98 0.32 1.30
N ALA A 64 8.67 1.44 0.65
CA ALA A 64 7.50 1.56 -0.22
C ALA A 64 7.77 2.61 -1.29
N SER A 65 7.17 2.46 -2.44
CA SER A 65 7.23 3.47 -3.49
C SER A 65 6.05 3.33 -4.43
N TYR A 66 5.63 4.46 -4.98
CA TYR A 66 4.67 4.50 -6.06
C TYR A 66 5.44 4.74 -7.35
N LEU A 67 5.19 3.92 -8.35
CA LEU A 67 5.84 4.03 -9.66
C LEU A 67 4.80 4.58 -10.65
N PRO A 68 4.74 5.90 -10.86
CA PRO A 68 3.67 6.51 -11.66
C PRO A 68 3.58 5.98 -13.08
N ASN A 69 4.74 5.69 -13.69
CA ASN A 69 4.78 5.20 -15.07
C ASN A 69 4.22 3.79 -15.22
N GLU A 70 4.26 3.01 -14.14
CA GLU A 70 3.77 1.63 -14.12
C GLU A 70 2.43 1.51 -13.42
N ASN A 71 2.00 2.58 -12.77
CA ASN A 71 0.77 2.64 -11.97
C ASN A 71 0.72 1.53 -10.91
N GLU A 72 1.88 1.24 -10.31
CA GLU A 72 2.01 0.21 -9.29
C GLU A 72 2.58 0.79 -8.01
N ASN A 73 2.11 0.26 -6.88
CA ASN A 73 2.58 0.60 -5.56
C ASN A 73 3.37 -0.59 -5.02
N HIS A 74 4.69 -0.45 -4.92
CA HIS A 74 5.57 -1.52 -4.47
C HIS A 74 5.85 -1.38 -2.98
N ILE A 75 5.57 -2.43 -2.22
CA ILE A 75 5.66 -2.44 -0.76
C ILE A 75 6.58 -3.58 -0.33
N ARG A 76 7.61 -3.26 0.43
CA ARG A 76 8.48 -4.28 1.02
C ARG A 76 7.82 -4.86 2.25
N ALA A 77 7.77 -6.18 2.35
CA ALA A 77 7.14 -6.88 3.47
C ALA A 77 8.10 -7.74 4.28
N GLY A 78 9.23 -8.15 3.71
CA GLY A 78 10.17 -9.04 4.39
C GLY A 78 10.66 -8.47 5.72
N GLY A 79 10.48 -9.22 6.80
CA GLY A 79 10.92 -8.80 8.13
C GLY A 79 10.11 -7.70 8.77
N ARG A 80 8.94 -7.36 8.21
CA ARG A 80 8.13 -6.26 8.71
C ARG A 80 6.83 -6.76 9.34
N ALA A 81 6.37 -6.08 10.38
CA ALA A 81 5.07 -6.35 10.98
C ALA A 81 3.94 -5.99 10.00
N LEU A 82 2.82 -6.70 10.11
CA LEU A 82 1.68 -6.47 9.24
C LEU A 82 1.18 -5.03 9.30
N VAL A 83 1.16 -4.44 10.50
CA VAL A 83 0.72 -3.04 10.66
C VAL A 83 1.62 -2.08 9.88
N ASP A 84 2.91 -2.35 9.82
CA ASP A 84 3.85 -1.49 9.10
C ASP A 84 3.68 -1.64 7.58
N ILE A 85 3.37 -2.84 7.13
CA ILE A 85 3.04 -3.09 5.72
C ILE A 85 1.78 -2.30 5.35
N CYS A 86 0.74 -2.36 6.19
CA CYS A 86 -0.49 -1.61 5.97
C CYS A 86 -0.24 -0.11 5.98
N ARG A 87 0.60 0.38 6.89
CA ARG A 87 0.94 1.80 6.93
C ARG A 87 1.58 2.25 5.63
N SER A 88 2.50 1.46 5.09
CA SER A 88 3.14 1.75 3.81
C SER A 88 2.13 1.75 2.67
N ILE A 89 1.20 0.80 2.67
CA ILE A 89 0.13 0.75 1.67
C ILE A 89 -0.72 2.03 1.75
N GLY A 90 -1.14 2.40 2.96
CA GLY A 90 -1.95 3.60 3.17
C GLY A 90 -1.25 4.87 2.70
N HIS A 91 0.05 4.97 2.99
CA HIS A 91 0.88 6.09 2.55
C HIS A 91 0.90 6.20 1.02
N GLU A 92 1.19 5.09 0.34
CA GLU A 92 1.28 5.10 -1.13
C GLU A 92 -0.09 5.30 -1.79
N LEU A 93 -1.15 4.72 -1.25
CA LEU A 93 -2.49 4.94 -1.80
C LEU A 93 -2.96 6.38 -1.60
N THR A 94 -2.52 7.04 -0.54
CA THR A 94 -2.78 8.47 -0.37
C THR A 94 -2.13 9.26 -1.50
N HIS A 95 -0.91 8.90 -1.92
CA HIS A 95 -0.28 9.54 -3.07
C HIS A 95 -1.06 9.30 -4.36
N ASN A 96 -1.65 8.11 -4.53
CA ASN A 96 -2.55 7.86 -5.67
C ASN A 96 -3.70 8.87 -5.68
N ARG A 97 -4.31 9.09 -4.53
CA ARG A 97 -5.42 10.05 -4.42
C ARG A 97 -4.96 11.47 -4.67
N GLN A 98 -3.81 11.85 -4.10
CA GLN A 98 -3.23 13.18 -4.32
C GLN A 98 -2.97 13.42 -5.80
N ARG A 99 -2.48 12.41 -6.52
CA ARG A 99 -2.28 12.50 -7.96
C ARG A 99 -3.61 12.72 -8.69
N GLU A 100 -4.65 11.97 -8.31
CA GLU A 100 -5.98 12.16 -8.91
C GLU A 100 -6.54 13.56 -8.68
N LEU A 101 -6.19 14.16 -7.55
CA LEU A 101 -6.60 15.52 -7.22
C LEU A 101 -5.72 16.59 -7.87
N GLY A 102 -4.72 16.20 -8.64
CA GLY A 102 -3.84 17.13 -9.32
C GLY A 102 -2.82 17.82 -8.43
N MET A 103 -2.53 17.27 -7.26
CA MET A 103 -1.57 17.86 -6.32
C MET A 103 -0.13 17.74 -6.79
N PHE A 104 0.14 16.84 -7.72
CA PHE A 104 1.42 16.74 -8.43
C PHE A 104 1.17 16.09 -9.78
N LYS A 105 2.15 16.26 -10.68
CA LYS A 105 2.03 15.76 -12.06
C LYS A 105 2.44 14.30 -12.16
N PRO A 106 1.86 13.54 -13.10
CA PRO A 106 2.33 12.17 -13.37
C PRO A 106 3.84 12.17 -13.66
N GLY A 107 4.54 11.22 -13.05
CA GLY A 107 5.99 11.08 -13.20
C GLY A 107 6.81 12.00 -12.32
N GLU A 108 6.19 12.96 -11.65
CA GLU A 108 6.87 13.86 -10.72
C GLU A 108 7.26 13.08 -9.46
N ASN A 109 8.49 13.29 -8.97
CA ASN A 109 8.95 12.61 -7.75
C ASN A 109 8.34 13.30 -6.53
N VAL A 110 7.45 12.60 -5.84
CA VAL A 110 6.74 13.12 -4.67
C VAL A 110 7.70 13.57 -3.57
N GLN A 111 8.80 12.86 -3.39
CA GLN A 111 9.80 13.22 -2.39
C GLN A 111 10.44 14.59 -2.66
N ASN A 112 10.53 14.98 -3.92
CA ASN A 112 11.06 16.29 -4.31
C ASN A 112 10.06 17.41 -4.10
N ILE A 113 8.77 17.10 -4.10
CA ILE A 113 7.72 18.09 -3.83
C ILE A 113 7.73 18.47 -2.36
N GLY A 114 8.07 17.51 -1.51
CA GLY A 114 8.36 17.72 -0.10
C GLY A 114 7.18 17.77 0.83
N GLY A 115 7.47 18.32 1.97
CA GLY A 115 6.85 18.33 3.23
C GLY A 115 5.35 18.10 3.29
N LYS A 116 4.55 18.99 2.73
CA LYS A 116 3.11 18.98 2.95
C LYS A 116 2.42 17.75 2.38
N ILE A 117 2.83 17.32 1.19
CA ILE A 117 2.27 16.13 0.54
C ILE A 117 2.66 14.87 1.31
N GLU A 118 3.93 14.77 1.71
CA GLU A 118 4.42 13.64 2.49
C GLU A 118 3.80 13.62 3.89
N ASP A 119 3.67 14.77 4.54
CA ASP A 119 3.07 14.87 5.87
C ASP A 119 1.61 14.44 5.85
N GLU A 120 0.87 14.84 4.83
CA GLU A 120 -0.52 14.41 4.65
C GLU A 120 -0.60 12.90 4.48
N ALA A 121 0.26 12.33 3.63
CA ALA A 121 0.24 10.90 3.40
C ALA A 121 0.56 10.11 4.67
N ASN A 122 1.52 10.58 5.47
CA ASN A 122 1.85 9.93 6.74
C ASN A 122 0.70 10.02 7.74
N SER A 123 0.08 11.18 7.85
CA SER A 123 -1.03 11.39 8.78
C SER A 123 -2.25 10.55 8.41
N ILE A 124 -2.58 10.54 7.13
CA ILE A 124 -3.73 9.77 6.64
C ILE A 124 -3.49 8.27 6.82
N ALA A 125 -2.27 7.80 6.55
CA ALA A 125 -1.94 6.38 6.73
C ALA A 125 -2.22 5.92 8.17
N GLY A 126 -1.84 6.71 9.16
CA GLY A 126 -2.12 6.40 10.56
C GLY A 126 -3.60 6.35 10.88
N ILE A 127 -4.35 7.30 10.37
CA ILE A 127 -5.80 7.35 10.55
C ILE A 127 -6.48 6.15 9.91
N LEU A 128 -6.05 5.78 8.70
CA LEU A 128 -6.61 4.64 7.98
C LEU A 128 -6.44 3.33 8.74
N ILE A 129 -5.28 3.11 9.35
CA ILE A 129 -5.03 1.91 10.14
C ILE A 129 -5.94 1.87 11.35
N LYS A 130 -6.06 2.98 12.06
CA LYS A 130 -6.91 3.08 13.24
C LYS A 130 -8.37 2.80 12.89
N ASP A 131 -8.86 3.42 11.83
CA ASP A 131 -10.24 3.24 11.40
C ASP A 131 -10.49 1.82 10.91
N PHE A 132 -9.53 1.25 10.19
CA PHE A 132 -9.66 -0.10 9.66
C PHE A 132 -9.73 -1.14 10.78
N THR A 133 -8.82 -1.06 11.75
CA THR A 133 -8.82 -2.01 12.86
C THR A 133 -10.11 -1.91 13.66
N HIS A 134 -10.60 -0.72 13.85
CA HIS A 134 -11.85 -0.50 14.58
C HIS A 134 -13.07 -1.07 13.82
N ASN A 135 -13.15 -0.81 12.52
CA ASN A 135 -14.30 -1.24 11.71
C ASN A 135 -14.32 -2.73 11.41
N TYR A 136 -13.17 -3.35 11.26
CA TYR A 136 -13.07 -4.76 10.90
C TYR A 136 -12.76 -5.67 12.07
N GLY A 137 -12.45 -5.12 13.24
CA GLY A 137 -12.12 -5.92 14.42
C GLY A 137 -10.77 -6.60 14.34
N TYR A 138 -9.86 -6.10 13.53
CA TYR A 138 -8.53 -6.67 13.37
C TYR A 138 -7.54 -6.12 14.38
N ASP A 139 -7.88 -6.15 15.65
CA ASP A 139 -7.00 -5.63 16.71
C ASP A 139 -5.63 -6.31 16.70
N ASN A 140 -5.60 -7.59 16.30
CA ASN A 140 -4.36 -8.36 16.24
C ASN A 140 -3.42 -7.96 15.11
N ILE A 141 -3.80 -7.01 14.26
CA ILE A 141 -2.92 -6.51 13.19
C ILE A 141 -1.61 -5.98 13.78
N TYR A 142 -1.67 -5.42 14.99
CA TYR A 142 -0.51 -4.86 15.66
C TYR A 142 0.44 -5.92 16.22
N GLU A 143 -0.03 -7.17 16.33
CA GLU A 143 0.74 -8.27 16.87
C GLU A 143 1.35 -9.17 15.78
N SER A 144 1.01 -8.94 14.56
CA SER A 144 1.37 -9.83 13.44
C SER A 144 2.73 -9.52 12.83
#